data_b1cf226eac8cb8cd6e751440177ab531
#
_entry.id   b1cf226eac8cb8cd6e751440177ab531
#
_cell.length_a   1.000
_cell.length_b   1.000
_cell.length_c   1.000
_cell.angle_alpha   90.00
_cell.angle_beta   90.00
_cell.angle_gamma   90.00
#
_symmetry.space_group_name_H-M   'P 1'
#
loop_
_entity.id
_entity.type
_entity.pdbx_description
1 polymer ?
#
loop_
_entity_poly.entity_id
_entity_poly.type
_entity_poly.pdbx_seq_one_letter_code
_entity_poly.pdbx_strand_id
1 'polypeptide(L)'
;MSPNTPAAVTNARILSEALPYIRRFYGKTIVIKYGGNAMNDAADVSFARDVVLMKLVGMNPVVVHGGGPQIGDLLKRLGKESHFIEGMRVTDAETMDVVQMVLGGLVNKQIVSLLNRHGGKAVGLTGKDADLIRARKLTFKRNAPEMNAPEIIDIGHVGEVESVDGT
;
A
#
# COMPACT_ATOMS: atom_id res chain seq x y z
N MET A 1 -40.87 -18.27 6.40
CA MET A 1 -40.84 -16.90 5.81
C MET A 1 -40.40 -17.03 4.36
N SER A 2 -41.28 -16.77 3.40
CA SER A 2 -40.91 -16.78 1.97
C SER A 2 -39.87 -15.66 1.75
N PRO A 3 -38.72 -15.93 1.12
CA PRO A 3 -37.76 -14.89 0.80
C PRO A 3 -38.45 -13.85 -0.08
N ASN A 4 -38.20 -12.57 0.21
CA ASN A 4 -38.74 -11.45 -0.56
C ASN A 4 -38.29 -11.60 -2.02
N THR A 5 -39.13 -12.21 -2.84
CA THR A 5 -38.87 -12.72 -4.19
C THR A 5 -38.16 -11.70 -5.12
N PRO A 6 -38.49 -10.39 -5.12
CA PRO A 6 -37.80 -9.41 -5.96
C PRO A 6 -36.32 -9.19 -5.59
N ALA A 7 -35.99 -9.15 -4.30
CA ALA A 7 -34.61 -8.95 -3.86
C ALA A 7 -33.75 -10.20 -4.12
N ALA A 8 -34.29 -11.41 -3.90
CA ALA A 8 -33.60 -12.65 -4.17
C ALA A 8 -33.30 -12.82 -5.68
N VAL A 9 -34.23 -12.51 -6.54
CA VAL A 9 -34.04 -12.52 -8.02
C VAL A 9 -32.99 -11.53 -8.44
N THR A 10 -33.02 -10.31 -7.89
CA THR A 10 -32.00 -9.27 -8.19
C THR A 10 -30.61 -9.71 -7.76
N ASN A 11 -30.47 -10.27 -6.55
CA ASN A 11 -29.19 -10.77 -6.06
C ASN A 11 -28.65 -11.93 -6.92
N ALA A 12 -29.50 -12.86 -7.30
CA ALA A 12 -29.14 -13.97 -8.19
C ALA A 12 -28.66 -13.49 -9.57
N ARG A 13 -29.34 -12.46 -10.13
CA ARG A 13 -28.93 -11.83 -11.39
C ARG A 13 -27.55 -11.19 -11.28
N ILE A 14 -27.31 -10.38 -10.23
CA ILE A 14 -26.00 -9.71 -10.00
C ILE A 14 -24.87 -10.76 -9.90
N LEU A 15 -25.09 -11.84 -9.14
CA LEU A 15 -24.10 -12.91 -9.00
C LEU A 15 -23.85 -13.63 -10.34
N SER A 16 -24.88 -13.86 -11.13
CA SER A 16 -24.74 -14.47 -12.46
C SER A 16 -23.96 -13.57 -13.43
N GLU A 17 -24.22 -12.27 -13.38
CA GLU A 17 -23.49 -11.25 -14.17
C GLU A 17 -22.01 -11.13 -13.74
N ALA A 18 -21.69 -11.37 -12.47
CA ALA A 18 -20.33 -11.37 -11.95
C ALA A 18 -19.51 -12.64 -12.33
N LEU A 19 -20.18 -13.76 -12.63
CA LEU A 19 -19.54 -15.07 -12.83
C LEU A 19 -18.43 -15.07 -13.93
N PRO A 20 -18.58 -14.43 -15.09
CA PRO A 20 -17.51 -14.35 -16.09
C PRO A 20 -16.24 -13.69 -15.57
N TYR A 21 -16.38 -12.65 -14.76
CA TYR A 21 -15.27 -11.94 -14.14
C TYR A 21 -14.58 -12.79 -13.07
N ILE A 22 -15.35 -13.45 -12.21
CA ILE A 22 -14.83 -14.38 -11.20
C ILE A 22 -14.02 -15.47 -11.88
N ARG A 23 -14.55 -16.11 -12.94
CA ARG A 23 -13.83 -17.12 -13.72
C ARG A 23 -12.53 -16.60 -14.33
N ARG A 24 -12.56 -15.39 -14.90
CA ARG A 24 -11.40 -14.79 -15.56
C ARG A 24 -10.25 -14.54 -14.59
N PHE A 25 -10.57 -14.15 -13.36
CA PHE A 25 -9.57 -13.74 -12.36
C PHE A 25 -9.32 -14.82 -11.29
N TYR A 26 -10.02 -15.96 -11.35
CA TYR A 26 -9.77 -17.08 -10.45
C TYR A 26 -8.30 -17.52 -10.50
N GLY A 27 -7.67 -17.71 -9.34
CA GLY A 27 -6.27 -18.10 -9.20
C GLY A 27 -5.26 -17.00 -9.58
N LYS A 28 -5.71 -15.82 -10.07
CA LYS A 28 -4.80 -14.72 -10.42
C LYS A 28 -4.39 -13.92 -9.21
N THR A 29 -3.14 -13.45 -9.21
CA THR A 29 -2.67 -12.46 -8.24
C THR A 29 -3.07 -11.07 -8.71
N ILE A 30 -3.77 -10.34 -7.84
CA ILE A 30 -4.25 -8.98 -8.10
C ILE A 30 -3.56 -8.05 -7.14
N VAL A 31 -2.72 -7.14 -7.68
CA VAL A 31 -2.06 -6.12 -6.87
C VAL A 31 -2.97 -4.90 -6.73
N ILE A 32 -3.22 -4.50 -5.50
CA ILE A 32 -4.11 -3.40 -5.16
C ILE A 32 -3.30 -2.32 -4.44
N LYS A 33 -3.17 -1.14 -5.05
CA LYS A 33 -2.57 0.02 -4.39
C LYS A 33 -3.60 0.68 -3.47
N TYR A 34 -3.28 0.77 -2.18
CA TYR A 34 -4.13 1.38 -1.16
C TYR A 34 -3.38 2.48 -0.43
N GLY A 35 -3.91 3.70 -0.43
CA GLY A 35 -3.23 4.82 0.23
C GLY A 35 -3.77 6.18 -0.18
N GLY A 36 -3.16 7.22 0.38
CA GLY A 36 -3.59 8.61 0.18
C GLY A 36 -4.97 8.88 0.78
N ASN A 37 -5.81 9.61 0.06
CA ASN A 37 -7.16 10.00 0.50
C ASN A 37 -8.16 8.85 0.57
N ALA A 38 -7.80 7.65 0.10
CA ALA A 38 -8.64 6.46 0.19
C ALA A 38 -8.61 5.81 1.58
N MET A 39 -7.68 6.22 2.45
CA MET A 39 -7.58 5.69 3.82
C MET A 39 -8.40 6.56 4.77
N ASN A 40 -9.67 6.20 4.96
CA ASN A 40 -10.55 6.81 5.96
C ASN A 40 -11.54 5.76 6.47
N ASP A 41 -12.08 5.95 7.68
CA ASP A 41 -12.85 4.94 8.42
C ASP A 41 -13.99 4.28 7.61
N ALA A 42 -14.73 5.04 6.81
CA ALA A 42 -15.84 4.51 6.02
C ALA A 42 -15.36 3.73 4.79
N ALA A 43 -14.35 4.25 4.08
CA ALA A 43 -13.74 3.60 2.92
C ALA A 43 -12.95 2.34 3.35
N ASP A 44 -12.33 2.37 4.52
CA ASP A 44 -11.54 1.26 5.06
C ASP A 44 -12.39 -0.01 5.23
N VAL A 45 -13.61 0.11 5.77
CA VAL A 45 -14.52 -1.03 5.95
C VAL A 45 -14.96 -1.61 4.60
N SER A 46 -15.33 -0.75 3.64
CA SER A 46 -15.71 -1.20 2.29
C SER A 46 -14.54 -1.91 1.60
N PHE A 47 -13.37 -1.28 1.61
CA PHE A 47 -12.15 -1.83 1.06
C PHE A 47 -11.81 -3.23 1.63
N ALA A 48 -11.89 -3.38 2.95
CA ALA A 48 -11.58 -4.65 3.59
C ALA A 48 -12.54 -5.76 3.14
N ARG A 49 -13.84 -5.45 3.07
CA ARG A 49 -14.87 -6.42 2.60
C ARG A 49 -14.63 -6.83 1.15
N ASP A 50 -14.27 -5.88 0.29
CA ASP A 50 -14.00 -6.15 -1.12
C ASP A 50 -12.76 -7.03 -1.30
N VAL A 51 -11.67 -6.74 -0.57
CA VAL A 51 -10.44 -7.57 -0.61
C VAL A 51 -10.70 -8.98 -0.09
N VAL A 52 -11.47 -9.10 1.00
CA VAL A 52 -11.85 -10.42 1.54
C VAL A 52 -12.74 -11.17 0.55
N LEU A 53 -13.70 -10.50 -0.07
CA LEU A 53 -14.54 -11.10 -1.12
C LEU A 53 -13.68 -11.61 -2.29
N MET A 54 -12.73 -10.82 -2.78
CA MET A 54 -11.81 -11.26 -3.84
C MET A 54 -11.10 -12.57 -3.46
N LYS A 55 -10.63 -12.68 -2.21
CA LYS A 55 -10.00 -13.92 -1.73
C LYS A 55 -10.98 -15.08 -1.67
N LEU A 56 -12.20 -14.87 -1.20
CA LEU A 56 -13.25 -15.88 -1.09
C LEU A 56 -13.66 -16.46 -2.45
N VAL A 57 -13.67 -15.61 -3.51
CA VAL A 57 -13.99 -16.08 -4.87
C VAL A 57 -12.77 -16.62 -5.62
N GLY A 58 -11.65 -16.87 -4.94
CA GLY A 58 -10.50 -17.60 -5.47
C GLY A 58 -9.41 -16.73 -6.10
N MET A 59 -9.45 -15.42 -5.96
CA MET A 59 -8.34 -14.53 -6.34
C MET A 59 -7.26 -14.50 -5.25
N ASN A 60 -6.06 -14.03 -5.59
CA ASN A 60 -4.96 -13.82 -4.65
C ASN A 60 -4.65 -12.31 -4.54
N PRO A 61 -5.37 -11.55 -3.68
CA PRO A 61 -5.14 -10.13 -3.53
C PRO A 61 -3.82 -9.86 -2.78
N VAL A 62 -3.02 -8.93 -3.29
CA VAL A 62 -1.82 -8.38 -2.65
C VAL A 62 -2.03 -6.88 -2.51
N VAL A 63 -2.13 -6.41 -1.26
CA VAL A 63 -2.32 -4.99 -0.97
C VAL A 63 -0.97 -4.32 -0.80
N VAL A 64 -0.71 -3.29 -1.61
CA VAL A 64 0.47 -2.43 -1.50
C VAL A 64 0.02 -1.07 -1.00
N HIS A 65 0.53 -0.63 0.15
CA HIS A 65 0.08 0.59 0.78
C HIS A 65 1.20 1.63 0.92
N GLY A 66 0.82 2.89 1.02
CA GLY A 66 1.66 4.01 1.43
C GLY A 66 1.35 4.43 2.89
N GLY A 67 1.67 5.68 3.21
CA GLY A 67 1.45 6.25 4.56
C GLY A 67 2.13 7.61 4.72
N GLY A 68 2.26 8.37 3.63
CA GLY A 68 2.91 9.69 3.65
C GLY A 68 2.33 10.66 4.69
N PRO A 69 0.99 10.81 4.78
CA PRO A 69 0.37 11.64 5.80
C PRO A 69 0.72 11.18 7.22
N GLN A 70 0.62 9.88 7.51
CA GLN A 70 0.90 9.30 8.82
C GLN A 70 2.38 9.49 9.24
N ILE A 71 3.31 9.39 8.28
CA ILE A 71 4.73 9.72 8.49
C ILE A 71 4.87 11.19 8.86
N GLY A 72 4.23 12.10 8.09
CA GLY A 72 4.28 13.53 8.34
C GLY A 72 3.74 13.91 9.71
N ASP A 73 2.62 13.31 10.10
CA ASP A 73 2.00 13.54 11.41
C ASP A 73 2.91 13.09 12.56
N LEU A 74 3.54 11.92 12.44
CA LEU A 74 4.45 11.45 13.48
C LEU A 74 5.72 12.32 13.56
N LEU A 75 6.33 12.67 12.42
CA LEU A 75 7.48 13.58 12.40
C LEU A 75 7.16 14.93 13.06
N LYS A 76 5.99 15.51 12.73
CA LYS A 76 5.53 16.76 13.35
C LYS A 76 5.38 16.63 14.87
N ARG A 77 4.82 15.53 15.36
CA ARG A 77 4.70 15.25 16.81
C ARG A 77 6.06 15.10 17.50
N LEU A 78 7.07 14.63 16.78
CA LEU A 78 8.46 14.53 17.24
C LEU A 78 9.24 15.84 17.08
N GLY A 79 8.60 16.92 16.61
CA GLY A 79 9.25 18.23 16.40
C GLY A 79 10.15 18.28 15.17
N LYS A 80 10.01 17.32 14.25
CA LYS A 80 10.85 17.23 13.04
C LYS A 80 10.06 17.67 11.80
N GLU A 81 10.62 18.63 11.07
CA GLU A 81 10.04 19.10 9.81
C GLU A 81 10.34 18.14 8.65
N SER A 82 9.38 18.03 7.74
CA SER A 82 9.53 17.24 6.52
C SER A 82 9.94 18.12 5.35
N HIS A 83 11.05 17.81 4.72
CA HIS A 83 11.47 18.47 3.50
C HIS A 83 11.30 17.53 2.31
N PHE A 84 10.92 18.10 1.15
CA PHE A 84 10.71 17.34 -0.08
C PHE A 84 11.51 17.95 -1.23
N ILE A 85 12.13 17.10 -2.03
CA ILE A 85 12.79 17.45 -3.27
C ILE A 85 12.16 16.63 -4.39
N GLU A 86 11.58 17.31 -5.37
CA GLU A 86 10.86 16.69 -6.49
C GLU A 86 9.83 15.62 -6.06
N GLY A 87 9.10 15.91 -4.98
CA GLY A 87 8.07 15.01 -4.45
C GLY A 87 8.59 13.86 -3.59
N MET A 88 9.92 13.72 -3.45
CA MET A 88 10.54 12.73 -2.57
C MET A 88 10.95 13.38 -1.25
N ARG A 89 10.64 12.68 -0.15
CA ARG A 89 11.01 13.13 1.19
C ARG A 89 12.52 13.00 1.38
N VAL A 90 13.18 14.06 1.79
CA VAL A 90 14.56 13.99 2.29
C VAL A 90 14.54 13.15 3.56
N THR A 91 15.22 12.01 3.53
CA THR A 91 15.07 10.95 4.53
C THR A 91 16.44 10.61 5.13
N ASP A 92 16.82 11.32 6.18
CA ASP A 92 17.98 10.97 7.01
C ASP A 92 17.72 9.69 7.83
N ALA A 93 18.71 9.22 8.57
CA ALA A 93 18.61 7.97 9.33
C ALA A 93 17.46 8.01 10.34
N GLU A 94 17.31 9.10 11.09
CA GLU A 94 16.24 9.26 12.07
C GLU A 94 14.85 9.32 11.41
N THR A 95 14.73 10.02 10.29
CA THR A 95 13.50 10.02 9.49
C THR A 95 13.19 8.62 8.95
N MET A 96 14.21 7.86 8.55
CA MET A 96 14.02 6.49 8.06
C MET A 96 13.49 5.55 9.16
N ASP A 97 13.95 5.71 10.40
CA ASP A 97 13.41 4.96 11.54
C ASP A 97 11.90 5.27 11.73
N VAL A 98 11.53 6.53 11.66
CA VAL A 98 10.11 6.94 11.72
C VAL A 98 9.31 6.36 10.55
N VAL A 99 9.84 6.41 9.33
CA VAL A 99 9.20 5.83 8.14
C VAL A 99 8.96 4.32 8.35
N GLN A 100 9.97 3.60 8.84
CA GLN A 100 9.85 2.16 9.10
C GLN A 100 8.82 1.84 10.19
N MET A 101 8.84 2.58 11.30
CA MET A 101 7.86 2.42 12.39
C MET A 101 6.43 2.67 11.90
N VAL A 102 6.22 3.73 11.13
CA VAL A 102 4.89 4.10 10.63
C VAL A 102 4.41 3.10 9.57
N LEU A 103 5.21 2.83 8.56
CA LEU A 103 4.75 1.97 7.46
C LEU A 103 4.64 0.51 7.89
N GLY A 104 5.69 -0.05 8.50
CA GLY A 104 5.72 -1.46 8.89
C GLY A 104 4.95 -1.78 10.18
N GLY A 105 5.05 -0.90 11.17
CA GLY A 105 4.46 -1.10 12.49
C GLY A 105 3.02 -0.60 12.62
N LEU A 106 2.71 0.60 12.11
CA LEU A 106 1.40 1.22 12.29
C LEU A 106 0.47 0.89 11.11
N VAL A 107 0.72 1.46 9.95
CA VAL A 107 -0.21 1.37 8.79
C VAL A 107 -0.39 -0.06 8.32
N ASN A 108 0.70 -0.80 8.14
CA ASN A 108 0.64 -2.20 7.74
C ASN A 108 -0.21 -3.03 8.70
N LYS A 109 0.01 -2.91 10.00
CA LYS A 109 -0.71 -3.69 11.01
C LYS A 109 -2.17 -3.24 11.18
N GLN A 110 -2.48 -1.99 10.94
CA GLN A 110 -3.88 -1.52 10.87
C GLN A 110 -4.63 -2.18 9.72
N ILE A 111 -4.04 -2.21 8.51
CA ILE A 111 -4.65 -2.87 7.34
C ILE A 111 -4.81 -4.38 7.59
N VAL A 112 -3.79 -5.06 8.10
CA VAL A 112 -3.86 -6.49 8.46
C VAL A 112 -4.97 -6.76 9.46
N SER A 113 -5.04 -5.97 10.53
CA SER A 113 -6.10 -6.09 11.55
C SER A 113 -7.48 -5.86 10.97
N LEU A 114 -7.62 -4.87 10.09
CA LEU A 114 -8.86 -4.55 9.40
C LEU A 114 -9.35 -5.72 8.52
N LEU A 115 -8.48 -6.26 7.68
CA LEU A 115 -8.80 -7.42 6.83
C LEU A 115 -9.20 -8.64 7.67
N ASN A 116 -8.47 -8.92 8.75
CA ASN A 116 -8.72 -10.07 9.62
C ASN A 116 -10.05 -9.94 10.39
N ARG A 117 -10.41 -8.73 10.83
CA ARG A 117 -11.73 -8.47 11.46
C ARG A 117 -12.90 -8.70 10.50
N HIS A 118 -12.69 -8.60 9.19
CA HIS A 118 -13.71 -8.87 8.17
C HIS A 118 -13.65 -10.29 7.60
N GLY A 119 -12.96 -11.20 8.29
CA GLY A 119 -12.92 -12.63 7.94
C GLY A 119 -11.78 -13.04 7.02
N GLY A 120 -10.84 -12.14 6.72
CA GLY A 120 -9.59 -12.46 6.03
C GLY A 120 -8.61 -13.21 6.92
N LYS A 121 -7.54 -13.73 6.29
CA LYS A 121 -6.33 -14.26 6.96
C LYS A 121 -5.13 -13.58 6.31
N ALA A 122 -4.95 -12.30 6.61
CA ALA A 122 -3.89 -11.48 6.06
C ALA A 122 -2.65 -11.50 6.97
N VAL A 123 -1.48 -11.47 6.35
CA VAL A 123 -0.19 -11.15 6.97
C VAL A 123 0.36 -9.90 6.33
N GLY A 124 1.18 -9.15 7.06
CA GLY A 124 1.81 -7.93 6.55
C GLY A 124 3.31 -8.10 6.54
N LEU A 125 3.90 -7.78 5.39
CA LEU A 125 5.33 -7.82 5.13
C LEU A 125 5.84 -6.42 4.78
N THR A 126 7.14 -6.25 4.87
CA THR A 126 7.89 -5.09 4.36
C THR A 126 8.92 -5.59 3.33
N GLY A 127 9.53 -4.71 2.58
CA GLY A 127 10.60 -5.10 1.66
C GLY A 127 11.84 -5.69 2.33
N LYS A 128 11.98 -5.50 3.66
CA LYS A 128 13.09 -6.06 4.45
C LYS A 128 12.87 -7.52 4.86
N ASP A 129 11.61 -7.98 4.90
CA ASP A 129 11.30 -9.35 5.27
C ASP A 129 11.85 -10.30 4.20
N ALA A 130 12.68 -11.24 4.59
CA ALA A 130 13.35 -12.20 3.72
C ALA A 130 14.13 -11.54 2.54
N ASP A 131 14.64 -10.30 2.72
CA ASP A 131 15.27 -9.54 1.63
C ASP A 131 14.41 -9.39 0.37
N LEU A 132 13.08 -9.36 0.54
CA LEU A 132 12.08 -9.35 -0.54
C LEU A 132 12.33 -8.25 -1.58
N ILE A 133 12.73 -7.04 -1.14
CA ILE A 133 13.01 -5.92 -2.04
C ILE A 133 14.42 -5.40 -1.76
N ARG A 134 15.28 -5.46 -2.76
CA ARG A 134 16.61 -4.84 -2.75
C ARG A 134 16.60 -3.57 -3.58
N ALA A 135 17.21 -2.53 -3.04
CA ALA A 135 17.29 -1.22 -3.67
C ALA A 135 18.71 -0.67 -3.60
N ARG A 136 19.09 0.08 -4.63
CA ARG A 136 20.30 0.90 -4.62
C ARG A 136 19.97 2.33 -4.26
N LYS A 137 20.91 3.06 -3.67
CA LYS A 137 20.73 4.47 -3.33
C LYS A 137 20.42 5.28 -4.59
N LEU A 138 19.35 6.08 -4.53
CA LEU A 138 19.01 7.01 -5.57
C LEU A 138 19.88 8.27 -5.45
N THR A 139 20.51 8.67 -6.55
CA THR A 139 21.31 9.89 -6.62
C THR A 139 20.59 10.89 -7.51
N PHE A 140 20.24 12.05 -6.94
CA PHE A 140 19.67 13.17 -7.68
C PHE A 140 20.75 14.00 -8.34
N LYS A 141 20.59 14.29 -9.62
CA LYS A 141 21.42 15.26 -10.36
C LYS A 141 20.56 16.45 -10.74
N ARG A 142 20.84 17.59 -10.17
CA ARG A 142 20.21 18.86 -10.56
C ARG A 142 21.10 19.56 -11.58
N ASN A 143 20.55 19.80 -12.77
CA ASN A 143 21.22 20.67 -13.74
C ASN A 143 21.07 22.11 -13.28
N ALA A 144 22.12 22.69 -12.71
CA ALA A 144 22.19 24.12 -12.41
C ALA A 144 22.72 24.84 -13.66
N PRO A 145 21.97 25.78 -14.26
CA PRO A 145 22.39 26.49 -15.49
C PRO A 145 23.72 27.25 -15.38
N GLU A 146 24.14 27.53 -14.16
CA GLU A 146 25.33 28.33 -13.84
C GLU A 146 26.57 27.48 -13.47
N MET A 147 26.46 26.15 -13.41
CA MET A 147 27.56 25.26 -13.05
C MET A 147 27.93 24.35 -14.21
N ASN A 148 29.23 24.23 -14.48
CA ASN A 148 29.78 23.35 -15.53
C ASN A 148 29.64 21.83 -15.24
N ALA A 149 29.02 21.44 -14.10
CA ALA A 149 28.74 20.07 -13.72
C ALA A 149 27.41 19.99 -12.97
N PRO A 150 26.65 18.89 -13.09
CA PRO A 150 25.42 18.71 -12.34
C PRO A 150 25.70 18.63 -10.83
N GLU A 151 24.92 19.36 -10.04
CA GLU A 151 24.93 19.27 -8.59
C GLU A 151 24.35 17.93 -8.15
N ILE A 152 25.08 17.17 -7.34
CA ILE A 152 24.60 15.92 -6.73
C ILE A 152 23.91 16.27 -5.42
N ILE A 153 22.59 16.01 -5.35
CA ILE A 153 21.80 16.22 -4.14
C ILE A 153 21.60 14.88 -3.45
N ASP A 154 22.09 14.76 -2.22
CA ASP A 154 21.81 13.60 -1.36
C ASP A 154 20.48 13.82 -0.63
N ILE A 155 19.50 12.98 -0.94
CA ILE A 155 18.19 12.98 -0.28
C ILE A 155 18.08 11.88 0.81
N GLY A 156 19.21 11.33 1.23
CA GLY A 156 19.30 10.34 2.30
C GLY A 156 18.91 8.92 1.87
N HIS A 157 18.11 8.25 2.70
CA HIS A 157 17.68 6.86 2.51
C HIS A 157 16.53 6.74 1.52
N VAL A 158 16.77 7.17 0.28
CA VAL A 158 15.85 7.00 -0.85
C VAL A 158 16.53 6.12 -1.89
N GLY A 159 15.84 5.10 -2.36
CA GLY A 159 16.38 4.10 -3.25
C GLY A 159 15.52 3.83 -4.47
N GLU A 160 16.17 3.28 -5.48
CA GLU A 160 15.55 2.70 -6.67
C GLU A 160 15.57 1.18 -6.54
N VAL A 161 14.44 0.53 -6.77
CA VAL A 161 14.34 -0.93 -6.68
C VAL A 161 15.25 -1.58 -7.73
N GLU A 162 16.13 -2.46 -7.29
CA GLU A 162 17.07 -3.20 -8.13
C GLU A 162 16.60 -4.62 -8.39
N SER A 163 16.05 -5.28 -7.36
CA SER A 163 15.51 -6.64 -7.50
C SER A 163 14.40 -6.90 -6.48
N VAL A 164 13.53 -7.84 -6.84
CA VAL A 164 12.49 -8.39 -5.96
C VAL A 164 12.67 -9.90 -5.94
N ASP A 165 12.82 -10.46 -4.74
CA ASP A 165 12.85 -11.91 -4.54
C ASP A 165 11.43 -12.40 -4.20
N GLY A 166 10.84 -13.15 -5.11
CA GLY A 166 9.49 -13.70 -4.96
C GLY A 166 9.47 -15.21 -4.71
N THR A 167 10.63 -15.81 -4.36
CA THR A 167 10.74 -17.28 -4.13
C THR A 167 10.60 -17.67 -2.67
#